data_9f0ba1cd08cc88cd9b4f5723f9897512
#
_entry.id   9f0ba1cd08cc88cd9b4f5723f9897512
#
_cell.length_a   1.000
_cell.length_b   1.000
_cell.length_c   1.000
_cell.angle_alpha   90.00
_cell.angle_beta   90.00
_cell.angle_gamma   90.00
#
_symmetry.space_group_name_H-M   'P 1'
#
loop_
_entity.id
_entity.type
_entity.pdbx_description
1 polymer ?
#
loop_
_entity_poly.entity_id
_entity_poly.type
_entity_poly.pdbx_seq_one_letter_code
_entity_poly.pdbx_strand_id
1 'polypeptide(L)'
;MYQINTAGSAGTQKTKFLDLAKGLSFVNRRLYRQGRNYRVRRINFTANYFAEPGNADRVANRVNVSVVPPSWVATNAWRRGFETWMNHRKDLLKQTDTGGLEAAYADFKVYLNNQHRTDEGSTFDLMPVDQSGNTVNQTGSNWKYSEVVSEVNAGGSNKTHDLHMLGDHATNNDSVGLIKSYGETRATVRSDMPGDQAVDNNDPLLRVGATNQNEAATVLGDIRGNNQSPPYAIDNYPGDDANMPGSLVVQQGVIDTGDLPLGGFVAMCGLMRIDITTAYETENTIRMLVELAPGNYRGVDAEAI
;
A
#
# COMPACT_ATOMS: atom_id res chain seq x y z
N MET A 1 -8.48 -5.31 -19.38
CA MET A 1 -9.51 -6.16 -18.75
C MET A 1 -8.81 -7.18 -17.88
N TYR A 2 -9.41 -7.60 -16.79
CA TYR A 2 -8.91 -8.61 -15.86
C TYR A 2 -9.95 -9.69 -15.66
N GLN A 3 -9.50 -10.88 -15.30
CA GLN A 3 -10.38 -12.01 -15.05
C GLN A 3 -10.14 -12.54 -13.64
N ILE A 4 -11.21 -12.77 -12.89
CA ILE A 4 -11.18 -13.23 -11.52
C ILE A 4 -11.96 -14.54 -11.45
N ASN A 5 -11.27 -15.60 -11.10
CA ASN A 5 -11.90 -16.89 -10.88
C ASN A 5 -12.28 -17.04 -9.42
N THR A 6 -13.52 -17.41 -9.16
CA THR A 6 -14.12 -17.48 -7.82
C THR A 6 -14.36 -18.89 -7.34
N ALA A 7 -13.51 -19.86 -7.71
CA ALA A 7 -13.62 -21.22 -7.20
C ALA A 7 -13.48 -21.25 -5.66
N GLY A 8 -14.36 -21.96 -4.95
CA GLY A 8 -14.31 -22.15 -3.49
C GLY A 8 -15.68 -22.26 -2.85
N SER A 9 -15.70 -22.47 -1.54
CA SER A 9 -16.94 -22.62 -0.77
C SER A 9 -17.73 -21.33 -0.66
N ALA A 10 -19.06 -21.44 -0.60
CA ALA A 10 -19.95 -20.31 -0.36
C ALA A 10 -19.57 -19.54 0.91
N GLY A 11 -19.70 -18.21 0.88
CA GLY A 11 -19.33 -17.34 1.99
C GLY A 11 -17.81 -17.10 2.15
N THR A 12 -16.97 -17.72 1.35
CA THR A 12 -15.52 -17.52 1.42
C THR A 12 -15.13 -16.21 0.73
N GLN A 13 -14.41 -15.36 1.44
CA GLN A 13 -13.82 -14.15 0.87
C GLN A 13 -12.54 -14.52 0.11
N LYS A 14 -12.45 -14.06 -1.12
CA LYS A 14 -11.23 -14.14 -1.94
C LYS A 14 -10.66 -12.76 -2.18
N THR A 15 -9.41 -12.61 -1.81
CA THR A 15 -8.66 -11.39 -2.01
C THR A 15 -7.85 -11.49 -3.29
N LYS A 16 -7.87 -10.44 -4.10
CA LYS A 16 -7.06 -10.28 -5.31
C LYS A 16 -6.36 -8.93 -5.25
N PHE A 17 -5.15 -8.88 -5.79
CA PHE A 17 -4.37 -7.64 -5.87
C PHE A 17 -4.23 -7.20 -7.32
N LEU A 18 -4.23 -5.88 -7.51
CA LEU A 18 -4.06 -5.26 -8.81
C LEU A 18 -3.09 -4.09 -8.71
N ASP A 19 -2.05 -4.14 -9.53
CA ASP A 19 -1.14 -3.03 -9.79
C ASP A 19 -1.44 -2.47 -11.20
N LEU A 20 -2.04 -1.27 -11.24
CA LEU A 20 -2.39 -0.60 -12.49
C LEU A 20 -1.15 -0.23 -13.31
N ALA A 21 -0.07 0.19 -12.66
CA ALA A 21 1.17 0.54 -13.35
C ALA A 21 1.77 -0.67 -14.06
N LYS A 22 1.75 -1.84 -13.40
CA LYS A 22 2.15 -3.14 -13.96
C LYS A 22 1.27 -3.50 -15.15
N GLY A 23 -0.04 -3.49 -14.96
CA GLY A 23 -1.01 -3.85 -16.00
C GLY A 23 -0.91 -2.96 -17.24
N LEU A 24 -0.84 -1.64 -17.06
CA LEU A 24 -0.67 -0.67 -18.14
C LEU A 24 0.66 -0.86 -18.88
N SER A 25 1.73 -1.14 -18.13
CA SER A 25 3.05 -1.35 -18.71
C SER A 25 3.08 -2.57 -19.63
N PHE A 26 2.42 -3.65 -19.22
CA PHE A 26 2.34 -4.87 -20.02
C PHE A 26 1.48 -4.69 -21.28
N VAL A 27 0.30 -4.10 -21.14
CA VAL A 27 -0.62 -3.91 -22.26
C VAL A 27 -0.04 -2.94 -23.29
N ASN A 28 0.54 -1.82 -22.84
CA ASN A 28 1.05 -0.78 -23.74
C ASN A 28 2.52 -0.94 -24.12
N ARG A 29 3.22 -1.96 -23.61
CA ARG A 29 4.66 -2.19 -23.82
C ARG A 29 5.51 -0.94 -23.54
N ARG A 30 5.15 -0.22 -22.48
CA ARG A 30 5.76 1.04 -22.09
C ARG A 30 5.75 1.17 -20.57
N LEU A 31 6.87 1.55 -19.95
CA LEU A 31 6.93 1.70 -18.50
C LEU A 31 5.96 2.77 -17.99
N TYR A 32 4.93 2.38 -17.26
CA TYR A 32 4.15 3.26 -16.41
C TYR A 32 4.70 3.19 -14.99
N ARG A 33 5.03 4.34 -14.41
CA ARG A 33 5.69 4.40 -13.10
C ARG A 33 4.67 4.24 -11.99
N GLN A 34 5.03 3.48 -10.96
CA GLN A 34 4.16 3.26 -9.81
C GLN A 34 4.05 4.50 -8.90
N GLY A 35 5.08 5.36 -8.83
CA GLY A 35 5.08 6.58 -8.01
C GLY A 35 4.10 7.66 -8.49
N ARG A 36 2.84 7.28 -8.71
CA ARG A 36 1.77 8.16 -9.18
C ARG A 36 0.42 7.79 -8.58
N ASN A 37 -0.42 8.78 -8.43
CA ASN A 37 -1.82 8.67 -8.05
C ASN A 37 -2.67 8.50 -9.32
N TYR A 38 -3.04 7.26 -9.63
CA TYR A 38 -3.84 6.95 -10.81
C TYR A 38 -5.31 7.23 -10.56
N ARG A 39 -5.94 8.05 -11.44
CA ARG A 39 -7.37 8.32 -11.36
C ARG A 39 -8.15 7.27 -12.15
N VAL A 40 -8.82 6.40 -11.44
CA VAL A 40 -9.77 5.46 -11.99
C VAL A 40 -11.08 6.21 -12.26
N ARG A 41 -11.58 6.14 -13.47
CA ARG A 41 -12.87 6.75 -13.85
C ARG A 41 -14.04 5.86 -13.46
N ARG A 42 -13.89 4.56 -13.70
CA ARG A 42 -14.93 3.57 -13.44
C ARG A 42 -14.31 2.18 -13.41
N ILE A 43 -14.88 1.31 -12.61
CA ILE A 43 -14.67 -0.14 -12.70
C ILE A 43 -15.99 -0.80 -13.04
N ASN A 44 -15.99 -1.67 -14.03
CA ASN A 44 -17.15 -2.47 -14.38
C ASN A 44 -16.85 -3.95 -14.13
N PHE A 45 -17.65 -4.60 -13.31
CA PHE A 45 -17.60 -6.03 -13.10
C PHE A 45 -18.74 -6.69 -13.88
N THR A 46 -18.42 -7.70 -14.69
CA THR A 46 -19.37 -8.50 -15.43
C THR A 46 -19.28 -9.93 -14.98
N ALA A 47 -20.35 -10.48 -14.44
CA ALA A 47 -20.44 -11.87 -14.08
C ALA A 47 -21.38 -12.60 -15.02
N ASN A 48 -20.88 -13.65 -15.66
CA ASN A 48 -21.74 -14.59 -16.39
C ASN A 48 -22.27 -15.61 -15.38
N TYR A 49 -23.36 -15.26 -14.72
CA TYR A 49 -23.99 -16.14 -13.76
C TYR A 49 -25.26 -16.74 -14.33
N PHE A 50 -25.30 -18.07 -14.35
CA PHE A 50 -26.53 -18.80 -14.58
C PHE A 50 -26.99 -19.33 -13.22
N ALA A 51 -28.06 -18.75 -12.67
CA ALA A 51 -28.70 -19.31 -11.49
C ALA A 51 -29.09 -20.76 -11.80
N GLU A 52 -28.64 -21.71 -10.98
CA GLU A 52 -29.18 -23.07 -11.06
C GLU A 52 -30.70 -23.01 -10.80
N PRO A 53 -31.51 -23.62 -11.69
CA PRO A 53 -32.94 -23.67 -11.47
C PRO A 53 -33.23 -24.53 -10.22
N GLY A 54 -33.75 -23.86 -9.18
CA GLY A 54 -34.17 -24.54 -7.95
C GLY A 54 -33.60 -24.02 -6.65
N ASN A 55 -32.61 -23.13 -6.67
CA ASN A 55 -32.07 -22.51 -5.47
C ASN A 55 -32.77 -21.17 -5.24
N ALA A 56 -33.72 -21.14 -4.29
CA ALA A 56 -34.52 -19.96 -4.00
C ALA A 56 -33.73 -18.86 -3.25
N ASP A 57 -32.59 -19.20 -2.68
CA ASP A 57 -31.74 -18.26 -1.95
C ASP A 57 -30.71 -17.62 -2.91
N ARG A 58 -31.13 -16.51 -3.53
CA ARG A 58 -30.22 -15.67 -4.30
C ARG A 58 -29.25 -14.96 -3.36
N VAL A 59 -28.16 -15.60 -3.04
CA VAL A 59 -27.07 -14.91 -2.34
C VAL A 59 -26.15 -14.29 -3.38
N ALA A 60 -26.12 -12.98 -3.44
CA ALA A 60 -25.33 -12.24 -4.41
C ALA A 60 -23.85 -12.14 -3.99
N ASN A 61 -22.94 -12.17 -4.97
CA ASN A 61 -21.52 -11.94 -4.73
C ASN A 61 -21.27 -10.49 -4.29
N ARG A 62 -20.63 -10.31 -3.15
CA ARG A 62 -20.21 -8.98 -2.70
C ARG A 62 -18.81 -8.69 -3.21
N VAL A 63 -18.61 -7.50 -3.74
CA VAL A 63 -17.31 -7.00 -4.19
C VAL A 63 -16.98 -5.74 -3.42
N ASN A 64 -15.78 -5.71 -2.83
CA ASN A 64 -15.20 -4.53 -2.21
C ASN A 64 -13.90 -4.18 -2.95
N VAL A 65 -13.74 -2.92 -3.29
CA VAL A 65 -12.52 -2.38 -3.86
C VAL A 65 -11.87 -1.46 -2.84
N SER A 66 -10.64 -1.75 -2.48
CA SER A 66 -9.89 -1.01 -1.48
C SER A 66 -8.57 -0.51 -2.07
N VAL A 67 -8.15 0.68 -1.62
CA VAL A 67 -6.90 1.33 -2.06
C VAL A 67 -6.11 1.81 -0.85
N VAL A 68 -4.86 2.18 -1.07
CA VAL A 68 -4.09 2.97 -0.10
C VAL A 68 -4.77 4.33 0.06
N PRO A 69 -5.12 4.76 1.29
CA PRO A 69 -5.73 6.07 1.49
C PRO A 69 -4.76 7.16 1.03
N PRO A 70 -5.19 8.11 0.17
CA PRO A 70 -4.35 9.21 -0.30
C PRO A 70 -4.19 10.27 0.80
N SER A 71 -3.58 9.87 1.92
CA SER A 71 -3.34 10.73 3.07
C SER A 71 -1.95 11.37 3.00
N TRP A 72 -1.74 12.46 3.76
CA TRP A 72 -0.42 13.06 3.89
C TRP A 72 0.59 12.08 4.52
N VAL A 73 0.13 11.19 5.41
CA VAL A 73 0.95 10.15 6.02
C VAL A 73 1.44 9.17 4.96
N ALA A 74 0.53 8.62 4.15
CA ALA A 74 0.87 7.67 3.09
C ALA A 74 1.83 8.31 2.05
N THR A 75 1.56 9.56 1.67
CA THR A 75 2.43 10.32 0.75
C THR A 75 3.83 10.52 1.32
N ASN A 76 3.95 10.93 2.58
CA ASN A 76 5.26 11.16 3.19
C ASN A 76 6.00 9.85 3.48
N ALA A 77 5.27 8.79 3.86
CA ALA A 77 5.84 7.46 4.03
C ALA A 77 6.44 6.93 2.71
N TRP A 78 5.69 7.07 1.62
CA TRP A 78 6.16 6.71 0.28
C TRP A 78 7.40 7.52 -0.13
N ARG A 79 7.36 8.85 0.04
CA ARG A 79 8.50 9.74 -0.28
C ARG A 79 9.74 9.36 0.48
N ARG A 80 9.62 9.05 1.76
CA ARG A 80 10.74 8.60 2.58
C ARG A 80 11.32 7.27 2.09
N GLY A 81 10.46 6.30 1.75
CA GLY A 81 10.90 5.04 1.14
C GLY A 81 11.63 5.26 -0.19
N PHE A 82 11.08 6.13 -1.04
CA PHE A 82 11.69 6.52 -2.31
C PHE A 82 13.07 7.17 -2.13
N GLU A 83 13.20 8.10 -1.18
CA GLU A 83 14.48 8.76 -0.87
C GLU A 83 15.53 7.76 -0.39
N THR A 84 15.15 6.83 0.49
CA THR A 84 16.04 5.78 0.97
C THR A 84 16.53 4.89 -0.19
N TRP A 85 15.60 4.41 -1.01
CA TRP A 85 15.94 3.62 -2.19
C TRP A 85 16.83 4.38 -3.18
N MET A 86 16.52 5.65 -3.42
CA MET A 86 17.31 6.51 -4.32
C MET A 86 18.73 6.75 -3.79
N ASN A 87 18.88 6.92 -2.48
CA ASN A 87 20.19 7.10 -1.85
C ASN A 87 21.04 5.83 -1.98
N HIS A 88 20.47 4.65 -1.72
CA HIS A 88 21.17 3.38 -1.93
C HIS A 88 21.65 3.24 -3.38
N ARG A 89 20.80 3.61 -4.32
CA ARG A 89 21.16 3.58 -5.74
C ARG A 89 22.27 4.55 -6.10
N LYS A 90 22.25 5.78 -5.57
CA LYS A 90 23.30 6.77 -5.77
C LYS A 90 24.64 6.29 -5.20
N ASP A 91 24.62 5.66 -4.04
CA ASP A 91 25.84 5.14 -3.42
C ASP A 91 26.40 3.96 -4.20
N LEU A 92 25.55 3.09 -4.74
CA LEU A 92 25.97 2.03 -5.66
C LEU A 92 26.65 2.60 -6.91
N LEU A 93 26.08 3.61 -7.54
CA LEU A 93 26.63 4.25 -8.74
C LEU A 93 27.98 4.94 -8.48
N LYS A 94 28.20 5.49 -7.28
CA LYS A 94 29.48 6.07 -6.87
C LYS A 94 30.59 5.01 -6.71
N GLN A 95 30.22 3.82 -6.19
CA GLN A 95 31.18 2.75 -5.92
C GLN A 95 31.61 2.00 -7.18
N THR A 96 30.75 1.91 -8.17
CA THR A 96 30.98 1.08 -9.36
C THR A 96 31.74 1.79 -10.48
N ASP A 97 32.16 3.04 -10.29
CA ASP A 97 32.85 3.87 -11.31
C ASP A 97 32.16 3.90 -12.71
N THR A 98 30.92 3.44 -12.72
CA THR A 98 30.06 3.36 -13.91
C THR A 98 29.11 4.56 -14.00
N GLY A 99 29.57 5.72 -13.64
CA GLY A 99 28.82 6.97 -13.46
C GLY A 99 27.94 7.47 -14.61
N GLY A 100 27.69 6.64 -15.59
CA GLY A 100 26.81 6.92 -16.73
C GLY A 100 25.77 5.85 -17.02
N LEU A 101 25.74 4.72 -16.31
CA LEU A 101 24.80 3.62 -16.57
C LEU A 101 23.58 3.73 -15.66
N GLU A 102 22.71 4.69 -15.90
CA GLU A 102 21.37 4.66 -15.31
C GLU A 102 20.51 3.58 -15.98
N ALA A 103 19.94 2.69 -15.19
CA ALA A 103 18.98 1.73 -15.71
C ALA A 103 17.73 2.47 -16.24
N ALA A 104 17.49 2.40 -17.54
CA ALA A 104 16.39 3.11 -18.23
C ALA A 104 15.01 2.80 -17.66
N TYR A 105 14.84 1.64 -17.05
CA TYR A 105 13.58 1.14 -16.49
C TYR A 105 13.56 1.12 -14.96
N ALA A 106 14.52 1.80 -14.30
CA ALA A 106 14.50 1.93 -12.86
C ALA A 106 13.26 2.69 -12.41
N ASP A 107 12.55 2.10 -11.49
CA ASP A 107 11.35 2.67 -10.88
C ASP A 107 11.21 2.16 -9.46
N PHE A 108 10.75 3.02 -8.56
CA PHE A 108 10.47 2.66 -7.19
C PHE A 108 9.07 2.04 -7.12
N LYS A 109 9.02 0.75 -6.80
CA LYS A 109 7.82 -0.06 -6.80
C LYS A 109 7.65 -0.72 -5.44
N VAL A 110 6.46 -0.63 -4.88
CA VAL A 110 6.14 -1.15 -3.55
C VAL A 110 4.91 -2.05 -3.63
N TYR A 111 4.80 -3.00 -2.71
CA TYR A 111 3.59 -3.81 -2.56
C TYR A 111 2.50 -3.04 -1.83
N LEU A 112 1.25 -3.47 -1.97
CA LEU A 112 0.15 -2.91 -1.20
C LEU A 112 0.31 -3.21 0.29
N ASN A 113 0.49 -4.49 0.61
CA ASN A 113 0.69 -5.02 1.96
C ASN A 113 1.54 -6.29 1.89
N ASN A 114 1.84 -6.89 3.03
CA ASN A 114 2.64 -8.12 3.10
C ASN A 114 1.96 -9.32 2.41
N GLN A 115 0.62 -9.39 2.40
CA GLN A 115 -0.09 -10.44 1.66
C GLN A 115 0.14 -10.33 0.15
N HIS A 116 0.06 -9.10 -0.41
CA HIS A 116 0.38 -8.88 -1.82
C HIS A 116 1.79 -9.37 -2.18
N ARG A 117 2.77 -9.14 -1.29
CA ARG A 117 4.14 -9.61 -1.47
C ARG A 117 4.24 -11.13 -1.51
N THR A 118 3.60 -11.82 -0.56
CA THR A 118 3.65 -13.28 -0.50
C THR A 118 2.89 -13.96 -1.63
N ASP A 119 1.90 -13.26 -2.18
CA ASP A 119 1.03 -13.76 -3.25
C ASP A 119 1.49 -13.31 -4.65
N GLU A 120 2.63 -12.62 -4.76
CA GLU A 120 3.20 -12.19 -6.05
C GLU A 120 3.43 -13.39 -6.98
N GLY A 121 3.03 -13.24 -8.24
CA GLY A 121 3.15 -14.29 -9.24
C GLY A 121 2.16 -15.45 -9.08
N SER A 122 1.31 -15.40 -8.06
CA SER A 122 0.22 -16.36 -7.86
C SER A 122 -1.06 -15.90 -8.56
N THR A 123 -2.11 -16.73 -8.45
CA THR A 123 -3.46 -16.39 -8.96
C THR A 123 -4.10 -15.21 -8.22
N PHE A 124 -3.51 -14.71 -7.14
CA PHE A 124 -3.99 -13.55 -6.38
C PHE A 124 -3.57 -12.23 -7.01
N ASP A 125 -2.44 -12.20 -7.73
CA ASP A 125 -1.96 -11.04 -8.48
C ASP A 125 -2.63 -10.99 -9.85
N LEU A 126 -3.49 -9.99 -10.06
CA LEU A 126 -4.29 -9.88 -11.27
C LEU A 126 -3.47 -9.36 -12.44
N MET A 127 -3.42 -10.15 -13.49
CA MET A 127 -2.80 -9.77 -14.75
C MET A 127 -3.87 -9.41 -15.79
N PRO A 128 -3.59 -8.44 -16.69
CA PRO A 128 -4.51 -8.14 -17.77
C PRO A 128 -4.70 -9.36 -18.69
N VAL A 129 -5.92 -9.51 -19.19
CA VAL A 129 -6.27 -10.57 -20.14
C VAL A 129 -6.75 -9.97 -21.47
N ASP A 130 -6.57 -10.73 -22.54
CA ASP A 130 -7.11 -10.41 -23.87
C ASP A 130 -8.61 -10.72 -23.97
N GLN A 131 -9.19 -10.56 -25.15
CA GLN A 131 -10.61 -10.84 -25.40
C GLN A 131 -10.95 -12.33 -25.21
N SER A 132 -9.99 -13.21 -25.42
CA SER A 132 -10.15 -14.66 -25.28
C SER A 132 -9.92 -15.14 -23.84
N GLY A 133 -9.55 -14.26 -22.91
CA GLY A 133 -9.25 -14.58 -21.52
C GLY A 133 -7.82 -15.04 -21.28
N ASN A 134 -6.95 -15.01 -22.28
CA ASN A 134 -5.54 -15.34 -22.10
C ASN A 134 -4.82 -14.19 -21.42
N THR A 135 -3.99 -14.51 -20.44
CA THR A 135 -3.16 -13.52 -19.74
C THR A 135 -2.21 -12.84 -20.73
N VAL A 136 -2.25 -11.50 -20.74
CA VAL A 136 -1.27 -10.69 -21.46
C VAL A 136 0.06 -10.77 -20.70
N ASN A 137 0.69 -11.93 -20.80
CA ASN A 137 1.99 -12.18 -20.22
C ASN A 137 3.05 -11.98 -21.30
N GLN A 138 3.98 -11.09 -21.04
CA GLN A 138 5.11 -10.87 -21.92
C GLN A 138 6.24 -11.80 -21.47
N THR A 139 6.50 -12.84 -22.24
CA THR A 139 7.66 -13.71 -22.00
C THR A 139 8.92 -12.83 -21.90
N GLY A 140 9.60 -12.91 -20.76
CA GLY A 140 10.81 -12.11 -20.49
C GLY A 140 10.55 -10.72 -19.88
N SER A 141 9.30 -10.32 -19.65
CA SER A 141 9.03 -9.11 -18.86
C SER A 141 9.26 -9.37 -17.39
N ASN A 142 10.03 -8.49 -16.75
CA ASN A 142 10.39 -8.63 -15.36
C ASN A 142 9.92 -7.39 -14.59
N TRP A 143 8.77 -7.50 -13.95
CA TRP A 143 8.28 -6.48 -13.04
C TRP A 143 8.76 -6.82 -11.63
N LYS A 144 9.91 -6.28 -11.25
CA LYS A 144 10.46 -6.45 -9.90
C LYS A 144 10.07 -5.27 -9.04
N TYR A 145 9.61 -5.57 -7.84
CA TYR A 145 9.41 -4.57 -6.79
C TYR A 145 10.75 -4.15 -6.20
N SER A 146 10.77 -2.99 -5.55
CA SER A 146 12.00 -2.41 -5.01
C SER A 146 12.36 -3.03 -3.68
N GLU A 147 13.64 -3.28 -3.51
CA GLU A 147 14.25 -3.79 -2.30
C GLU A 147 15.20 -2.74 -1.72
N VAL A 148 15.34 -2.74 -0.40
CA VAL A 148 16.37 -1.98 0.33
C VAL A 148 17.19 -2.96 1.15
N VAL A 149 18.48 -2.65 1.29
CA VAL A 149 19.41 -3.51 2.00
C VAL A 149 19.88 -2.80 3.27
N SER A 150 19.89 -3.52 4.40
CA SER A 150 20.46 -3.05 5.65
C SER A 150 21.58 -3.98 6.14
N GLU A 151 22.55 -3.40 6.85
CA GLU A 151 23.51 -4.19 7.61
C GLU A 151 22.83 -4.73 8.86
N VAL A 152 22.93 -6.04 9.10
CA VAL A 152 22.31 -6.67 10.26
C VAL A 152 23.16 -6.49 11.51
N ASN A 153 24.50 -6.50 11.37
CA ASN A 153 25.51 -6.22 12.43
C ASN A 153 26.88 -6.03 11.78
N ALA A 154 27.80 -5.39 12.50
CA ALA A 154 29.21 -5.32 12.09
C ALA A 154 29.79 -6.72 11.91
N GLY A 155 29.98 -7.16 10.67
CA GLY A 155 30.46 -8.49 10.30
C GLY A 155 29.36 -9.53 10.04
N GLY A 156 28.07 -9.15 10.07
CA GLY A 156 26.95 -10.01 9.69
C GLY A 156 26.63 -9.95 8.19
N SER A 157 25.79 -10.87 7.75
CA SER A 157 25.27 -10.85 6.38
C SER A 157 24.31 -9.68 6.20
N ASN A 158 24.40 -9.00 5.08
CA ASN A 158 23.41 -7.96 4.70
C ASN A 158 22.02 -8.58 4.58
N LYS A 159 21.02 -7.82 4.99
CA LYS A 159 19.62 -8.22 4.88
C LYS A 159 18.90 -7.38 3.84
N THR A 160 18.23 -8.06 2.93
CA THR A 160 17.35 -7.45 1.93
C THR A 160 15.93 -7.39 2.46
N HIS A 161 15.29 -6.25 2.30
CA HIS A 161 13.93 -6.00 2.73
C HIS A 161 13.08 -5.58 1.52
N ASP A 162 11.96 -6.25 1.33
CA ASP A 162 10.90 -5.77 0.46
C ASP A 162 10.19 -4.57 1.11
N LEU A 163 9.44 -3.82 0.32
CA LEU A 163 8.71 -2.64 0.80
C LEU A 163 7.23 -2.76 0.48
N HIS A 164 6.38 -2.53 1.46
CA HIS A 164 4.94 -2.45 1.29
C HIS A 164 4.35 -1.21 1.97
N MET A 165 3.19 -0.75 1.48
CA MET A 165 2.57 0.47 2.00
C MET A 165 1.88 0.26 3.34
N LEU A 166 1.01 -0.77 3.42
CA LEU A 166 0.04 -0.96 4.49
C LEU A 166 0.38 -2.15 5.37
N GLY A 167 0.23 -1.98 6.68
CA GLY A 167 0.35 -3.04 7.69
C GLY A 167 1.70 -3.12 8.36
N ASP A 168 1.80 -4.06 9.29
CA ASP A 168 2.98 -4.32 10.08
C ASP A 168 4.16 -4.79 9.23
N HIS A 169 5.35 -4.63 9.78
CA HIS A 169 6.53 -5.30 9.25
C HIS A 169 6.32 -6.82 9.19
N ALA A 170 6.80 -7.45 8.14
CA ALA A 170 6.78 -8.91 8.05
C ALA A 170 7.66 -9.53 9.14
N THR A 171 7.41 -10.79 9.45
CA THR A 171 8.24 -11.57 10.37
C THR A 171 9.70 -11.45 9.97
N ASN A 172 10.58 -11.23 10.95
CA ASN A 172 12.01 -10.97 10.73
C ASN A 172 12.33 -9.74 9.87
N ASN A 173 11.37 -8.83 9.65
CA ASN A 173 11.53 -7.67 8.77
C ASN A 173 11.92 -8.04 7.32
N ASP A 174 11.45 -9.17 6.80
CA ASP A 174 11.67 -9.52 5.40
C ASP A 174 10.98 -8.54 4.45
N SER A 175 9.92 -7.89 4.93
CA SER A 175 9.30 -6.74 4.29
C SER A 175 8.98 -5.65 5.32
N VAL A 176 9.19 -4.40 4.95
CA VAL A 176 9.01 -3.23 5.80
C VAL A 176 7.76 -2.45 5.37
N GLY A 177 6.83 -2.25 6.30
CA GLY A 177 5.67 -1.39 6.12
C GLY A 177 6.11 0.09 6.15
N LEU A 178 5.88 0.80 5.06
CA LEU A 178 6.33 2.20 4.94
C LEU A 178 5.57 3.13 5.88
N ILE A 179 4.25 2.97 6.01
CA ILE A 179 3.44 3.78 6.93
C ILE A 179 3.81 3.47 8.37
N LYS A 180 4.00 2.20 8.71
CA LYS A 180 4.50 1.78 10.03
C LYS A 180 5.83 2.42 10.36
N SER A 181 6.83 2.24 9.50
CA SER A 181 8.15 2.84 9.65
C SER A 181 8.10 4.37 9.76
N TYR A 182 7.21 5.02 9.02
CA TYR A 182 7.03 6.47 9.11
C TYR A 182 6.47 6.88 10.47
N GLY A 183 5.48 6.16 11.01
CA GLY A 183 4.91 6.37 12.34
C GLY A 183 5.97 6.21 13.43
N GLU A 184 6.70 5.09 13.42
CA GLU A 184 7.75 4.80 14.41
C GLU A 184 8.86 5.86 14.44
N THR A 185 9.25 6.39 13.29
CA THR A 185 10.28 7.44 13.24
C THR A 185 9.82 8.78 13.75
N ARG A 186 8.51 9.02 13.83
CA ARG A 186 7.94 10.24 14.41
C ARG A 186 7.68 10.11 15.90
N ALA A 187 7.49 8.89 16.40
CA ALA A 187 7.15 8.64 17.78
C ALA A 187 8.30 8.92 18.77
N THR A 188 9.54 9.00 18.31
CA THR A 188 10.70 9.07 19.18
C THR A 188 11.50 10.36 19.05
N VAL A 189 11.15 11.35 19.85
CA VAL A 189 12.14 12.31 20.34
C VAL A 189 12.43 11.95 21.79
N ARG A 190 13.51 11.24 22.06
CA ARG A 190 14.02 11.10 23.44
C ARG A 190 14.69 12.40 23.84
N SER A 191 14.21 13.02 24.91
CA SER A 191 14.98 14.01 25.64
C SER A 191 15.67 13.31 26.79
N ASP A 192 16.96 13.05 26.67
CA ASP A 192 17.79 12.80 27.87
C ASP A 192 17.95 14.13 28.56
N MET A 193 17.19 14.33 29.62
CA MET A 193 17.39 15.48 30.49
C MET A 193 18.31 15.09 31.64
N PRO A 194 19.38 15.84 31.87
CA PRO A 194 20.17 15.66 33.04
C PRO A 194 19.52 16.30 34.27
N GLY A 195 19.26 15.49 35.28
CA GLY A 195 19.09 15.96 36.64
C GLY A 195 17.69 16.36 37.08
N ASP A 196 17.24 15.58 38.02
CA ASP A 196 16.04 15.81 38.83
C ASP A 196 16.30 17.00 39.77
N GLN A 197 15.65 18.13 39.53
CA GLN A 197 15.55 19.21 40.51
C GLN A 197 14.11 19.31 40.99
N ALA A 198 13.90 18.81 42.21
CA ALA A 198 12.64 18.96 42.90
C ALA A 198 12.34 20.46 43.09
N VAL A 199 11.26 20.94 42.51
CA VAL A 199 10.76 22.29 42.73
C VAL A 199 9.45 22.16 43.52
N ASP A 200 9.48 22.69 44.71
CA ASP A 200 8.36 22.61 45.69
C ASP A 200 7.09 23.39 45.32
N ASN A 201 7.04 23.96 44.14
CA ASN A 201 5.91 24.76 43.67
C ASN A 201 5.15 24.08 42.52
N ASN A 202 3.93 23.66 42.82
CA ASN A 202 3.04 22.96 41.89
C ASN A 202 2.30 23.88 40.90
N ASP A 203 2.57 25.21 40.94
CA ASP A 203 1.95 26.14 39.98
C ASP A 203 2.76 26.25 38.72
N PRO A 204 2.29 25.70 37.58
CA PRO A 204 3.02 25.71 36.33
C PRO A 204 3.16 27.12 35.75
N LEU A 205 2.31 28.09 36.13
CA LEU A 205 2.33 29.43 35.59
C LEU A 205 3.40 30.27 36.22
N LEU A 206 3.83 29.99 37.44
CA LEU A 206 4.95 30.66 38.10
C LEU A 206 6.31 30.33 37.45
N ARG A 207 6.35 29.29 36.66
CA ARG A 207 7.56 28.84 35.94
C ARG A 207 7.70 29.42 34.55
N VAL A 208 6.66 30.06 34.03
CA VAL A 208 6.69 30.74 32.72
C VAL A 208 7.61 31.93 32.79
N GLY A 209 8.80 31.83 32.28
CA GLY A 209 9.81 32.87 32.27
C GLY A 209 11.09 32.59 33.05
N ALA A 210 11.17 31.48 33.79
CA ALA A 210 12.42 31.03 34.37
C ALA A 210 13.28 30.37 33.28
N THR A 211 14.46 30.89 33.07
CA THR A 211 15.37 30.48 31.98
C THR A 211 16.13 29.16 32.23
N ASN A 212 15.98 28.57 33.41
CA ASN A 212 16.72 27.38 33.84
C ASN A 212 15.80 26.41 34.59
N GLN A 213 14.77 25.89 33.93
CA GLN A 213 13.86 24.98 34.55
C GLN A 213 14.27 23.53 34.17
N ASN A 214 14.78 22.82 35.15
CA ASN A 214 14.92 21.38 35.08
C ASN A 214 13.61 20.76 35.52
N GLU A 215 12.70 20.51 34.59
CA GLU A 215 11.50 19.75 34.86
C GLU A 215 11.85 18.28 35.09
N ALA A 216 11.18 17.62 36.02
CA ALA A 216 11.34 16.19 36.21
C ALA A 216 11.04 15.43 34.90
N ALA A 217 11.76 14.36 34.63
CA ALA A 217 11.62 13.59 33.41
C ALA A 217 10.18 13.11 33.17
N THR A 218 9.43 12.86 34.28
CA THR A 218 8.01 12.49 34.24
C THR A 218 7.13 13.64 33.74
N VAL A 219 7.35 14.88 34.26
CA VAL A 219 6.61 16.08 33.85
C VAL A 219 6.85 16.39 32.38
N LEU A 220 8.09 16.28 31.93
CA LEU A 220 8.45 16.45 30.52
C LEU A 220 7.87 15.36 29.65
N GLY A 221 7.77 14.13 30.15
CA GLY A 221 7.07 13.04 29.51
C GLY A 221 5.58 13.36 29.31
N ASP A 222 4.94 13.90 30.32
CA ASP A 222 3.52 14.31 30.27
C ASP A 222 3.29 15.51 29.36
N ILE A 223 4.12 16.56 29.46
CA ILE A 223 4.08 17.72 28.53
C ILE A 223 4.26 17.27 27.09
N ARG A 224 5.18 16.37 26.86
CA ARG A 224 5.45 15.81 25.54
C ARG A 224 4.27 14.96 25.05
N GLY A 225 3.73 14.10 25.90
CA GLY A 225 2.54 13.32 25.60
C GLY A 225 1.36 14.20 25.20
N ASN A 226 1.09 15.24 25.99
CA ASN A 226 0.00 16.19 25.75
C ASN A 226 0.17 17.02 24.47
N ASN A 227 1.40 17.41 24.13
CA ASN A 227 1.70 18.23 22.96
C ASN A 227 1.93 17.41 21.67
N GLN A 228 2.24 16.13 21.82
CA GLN A 228 2.51 15.25 20.67
C GLN A 228 1.34 14.27 20.39
N SER A 229 0.31 14.30 21.23
CA SER A 229 -0.88 13.48 20.98
C SER A 229 -1.60 14.02 19.74
N PRO A 230 -1.52 13.34 18.59
CA PRO A 230 -2.36 13.71 17.47
C PRO A 230 -3.82 13.53 17.86
N PRO A 231 -4.80 14.16 17.17
CA PRO A 231 -6.22 13.97 17.44
C PRO A 231 -6.70 12.53 17.15
N TYR A 232 -5.78 11.64 16.87
CA TYR A 232 -5.93 10.19 16.66
C TYR A 232 -4.72 9.49 17.26
N ALA A 233 -4.89 8.25 17.72
CA ALA A 233 -3.78 7.47 18.26
C ALA A 233 -2.69 7.26 17.22
N ILE A 234 -1.42 7.45 17.61
CA ILE A 234 -0.26 7.27 16.69
C ILE A 234 -0.22 5.83 16.18
N ASP A 235 -0.56 4.88 17.04
CA ASP A 235 -0.63 3.46 16.71
C ASP A 235 -1.80 3.12 15.77
N ASN A 236 -2.62 4.10 15.45
CA ASN A 236 -3.82 3.97 14.63
C ASN A 236 -3.73 4.75 13.31
N TYR A 237 -2.55 5.02 12.79
CA TYR A 237 -2.45 5.52 11.41
C TYR A 237 -3.10 4.50 10.47
N PRO A 238 -4.03 4.91 9.59
CA PRO A 238 -4.60 4.00 8.61
C PRO A 238 -3.48 3.32 7.81
N GLY A 239 -3.39 2.00 7.93
CA GLY A 239 -2.36 1.21 7.27
C GLY A 239 -1.09 0.94 8.08
N ASP A 240 -1.07 1.34 9.35
CA ASP A 240 0.07 1.14 10.23
C ASP A 240 0.19 -0.33 10.69
N ASP A 241 -0.91 -0.97 11.01
CA ASP A 241 -0.90 -2.27 11.68
C ASP A 241 -1.94 -3.24 11.06
N ALA A 242 -1.80 -4.55 11.32
CA ALA A 242 -2.66 -5.59 10.80
C ALA A 242 -4.10 -5.51 11.34
N ASN A 243 -4.28 -4.96 12.55
CA ASN A 243 -5.59 -4.79 13.19
C ASN A 243 -6.34 -3.55 12.68
N MET A 244 -5.63 -2.63 12.05
CA MET A 244 -6.19 -1.51 11.32
C MET A 244 -6.05 -1.79 9.84
N PRO A 245 -7.04 -2.43 9.19
CA PRO A 245 -7.00 -2.64 7.75
C PRO A 245 -6.93 -1.27 7.09
N GLY A 246 -5.70 -0.85 6.82
CA GLY A 246 -5.42 0.48 6.33
C GLY A 246 -5.82 0.70 4.88
N SER A 247 -6.35 -0.31 4.23
CA SER A 247 -6.95 -0.14 2.93
C SER A 247 -8.32 0.54 3.07
N LEU A 248 -8.43 1.71 2.48
CA LEU A 248 -9.71 2.43 2.39
C LEU A 248 -10.61 1.73 1.37
N VAL A 249 -11.75 1.23 1.82
CA VAL A 249 -12.80 0.74 0.91
C VAL A 249 -13.39 1.95 0.19
N VAL A 250 -13.10 2.06 -1.11
CA VAL A 250 -13.54 3.19 -1.93
C VAL A 250 -14.81 2.88 -2.70
N GLN A 251 -15.03 1.61 -3.03
CA GLN A 251 -16.21 1.15 -3.75
C GLN A 251 -16.66 -0.20 -3.22
N GLN A 252 -17.97 -0.36 -3.11
CA GLN A 252 -18.61 -1.59 -2.70
C GLN A 252 -19.84 -1.84 -3.58
N GLY A 253 -20.07 -3.09 -3.92
CA GLY A 253 -21.25 -3.47 -4.69
C GLY A 253 -21.59 -4.94 -4.57
N VAL A 254 -22.73 -5.28 -5.11
CA VAL A 254 -23.25 -6.64 -5.14
C VAL A 254 -23.49 -7.02 -6.58
N ILE A 255 -22.91 -8.15 -7.02
CA ILE A 255 -23.13 -8.70 -8.35
C ILE A 255 -24.12 -9.86 -8.20
N ASP A 256 -25.32 -9.65 -8.69
CA ASP A 256 -26.35 -10.70 -8.79
C ASP A 256 -26.32 -11.35 -10.19
N THR A 257 -26.68 -10.60 -11.20
CA THR A 257 -26.61 -11.00 -12.61
C THR A 257 -26.28 -9.77 -13.48
N GLY A 258 -25.32 -9.93 -14.38
CA GLY A 258 -24.97 -8.89 -15.33
C GLY A 258 -23.81 -7.99 -14.91
N ASP A 259 -23.94 -6.71 -15.17
CA ASP A 259 -22.89 -5.71 -14.99
C ASP A 259 -23.06 -4.92 -13.69
N LEU A 260 -21.97 -4.76 -12.95
CA LEU A 260 -21.87 -3.87 -11.80
C LEU A 260 -20.91 -2.73 -12.11
N PRO A 261 -21.39 -1.55 -12.47
CA PRO A 261 -20.55 -0.37 -12.60
C PRO A 261 -20.29 0.24 -11.22
N LEU A 262 -19.02 0.41 -10.86
CA LEU A 262 -18.58 1.14 -9.68
C LEU A 262 -17.97 2.48 -10.08
N GLY A 263 -18.18 3.51 -9.25
CA GLY A 263 -17.72 4.87 -9.49
C GLY A 263 -16.21 5.04 -9.50
N GLY A 264 -15.76 6.26 -9.80
CA GLY A 264 -14.35 6.61 -9.86
C GLY A 264 -13.73 6.89 -8.49
N PHE A 265 -12.42 6.73 -8.41
CA PHE A 265 -11.59 7.02 -7.23
C PHE A 265 -10.13 7.22 -7.64
N VAL A 266 -9.30 7.58 -6.68
CA VAL A 266 -7.85 7.70 -6.86
C VAL A 266 -7.16 6.50 -6.23
N ALA A 267 -6.32 5.82 -7.02
CA ALA A 267 -5.48 4.72 -6.55
C ALA A 267 -4.04 5.20 -6.40
N MET A 268 -3.60 5.40 -5.17
CA MET A 268 -2.21 5.73 -4.86
C MET A 268 -1.29 4.58 -5.27
N CYS A 269 -0.19 4.89 -5.93
CA CYS A 269 0.71 3.90 -6.54
C CYS A 269 0.04 2.99 -7.60
N GLY A 270 -1.23 3.24 -7.96
CA GLY A 270 -2.00 2.31 -8.79
C GLY A 270 -2.36 0.99 -8.11
N LEU A 271 -2.16 0.90 -6.79
CA LEU A 271 -2.37 -0.33 -6.03
C LEU A 271 -3.80 -0.45 -5.54
N MET A 272 -4.41 -1.61 -5.78
CA MET A 272 -5.77 -1.92 -5.37
C MET A 272 -5.85 -3.34 -4.81
N ARG A 273 -6.73 -3.51 -3.83
CA ARG A 273 -7.17 -4.80 -3.31
C ARG A 273 -8.64 -4.98 -3.65
N ILE A 274 -8.98 -6.15 -4.14
CA ILE A 274 -10.33 -6.52 -4.53
C ILE A 274 -10.70 -7.74 -3.73
N ASP A 275 -11.68 -7.58 -2.86
CA ASP A 275 -12.23 -8.66 -2.05
C ASP A 275 -13.58 -9.07 -2.63
N ILE A 276 -13.70 -10.35 -2.96
CA ILE A 276 -14.94 -10.93 -3.47
C ILE A 276 -15.40 -11.99 -2.51
N THR A 277 -16.58 -11.80 -1.94
CA THR A 277 -17.24 -12.85 -1.16
C THR A 277 -18.19 -13.58 -2.06
N THR A 278 -17.90 -14.86 -2.30
CA THR A 278 -18.69 -15.70 -3.20
C THR A 278 -19.92 -16.24 -2.49
N ALA A 279 -21.04 -16.18 -3.17
CA ALA A 279 -22.30 -16.69 -2.67
C ALA A 279 -22.49 -18.20 -2.92
N TYR A 280 -21.72 -18.75 -3.86
CA TYR A 280 -21.92 -20.11 -4.38
C TYR A 280 -20.62 -20.91 -4.36
N GLU A 281 -20.76 -22.25 -4.28
CA GLU A 281 -19.64 -23.20 -4.30
C GLU A 281 -19.09 -23.43 -5.71
N THR A 282 -19.84 -23.07 -6.76
CA THR A 282 -19.44 -23.27 -8.14
C THR A 282 -18.41 -22.24 -8.59
N GLU A 283 -17.48 -22.69 -9.41
CA GLU A 283 -16.48 -21.79 -10.02
C GLU A 283 -17.14 -20.82 -11.00
N ASN A 284 -17.04 -19.54 -10.68
CA ASN A 284 -17.52 -18.47 -11.54
C ASN A 284 -16.36 -17.60 -12.01
N THR A 285 -16.45 -17.14 -13.24
CA THR A 285 -15.52 -16.18 -13.80
C THR A 285 -16.16 -14.79 -13.81
N ILE A 286 -15.57 -13.88 -13.07
CA ILE A 286 -15.93 -12.47 -13.07
C ILE A 286 -14.92 -11.71 -13.94
N ARG A 287 -15.41 -10.98 -14.93
CA ARG A 287 -14.58 -10.07 -15.73
C ARG A 287 -14.64 -8.69 -15.12
N MET A 288 -13.48 -8.04 -15.03
CA MET A 288 -13.33 -6.70 -14.51
C MET A 288 -12.70 -5.81 -15.56
N LEU A 289 -13.39 -4.73 -15.93
CA LEU A 289 -12.87 -3.69 -16.79
C LEU A 289 -12.57 -2.44 -15.95
N VAL A 290 -11.31 -2.02 -15.92
CA VAL A 290 -10.88 -0.79 -15.26
C VAL A 290 -10.72 0.29 -16.33
N GLU A 291 -11.48 1.37 -16.22
CA GLU A 291 -11.36 2.55 -17.06
C GLU A 291 -10.62 3.66 -16.29
N LEU A 292 -9.55 4.15 -16.87
CA LEU A 292 -8.79 5.26 -16.31
C LEU A 292 -9.28 6.58 -16.89
N ALA A 293 -9.20 7.64 -16.08
CA ALA A 293 -9.47 8.98 -16.58
C ALA A 293 -8.38 9.38 -17.60
N PRO A 294 -8.76 10.00 -18.72
CA PRO A 294 -7.80 10.50 -19.69
C PRO A 294 -7.02 11.68 -19.10
N GLY A 295 -5.74 11.77 -19.41
CA GLY A 295 -4.88 12.83 -18.89
C GLY A 295 -3.51 12.91 -19.56
N ASN A 296 -2.66 13.75 -19.03
CA ASN A 296 -1.38 14.12 -19.65
C ASN A 296 -0.25 13.07 -19.45
N TYR A 297 -0.42 12.19 -18.48
CA TYR A 297 0.60 11.16 -18.24
C TYR A 297 0.39 9.97 -19.16
N ARG A 298 1.04 9.97 -20.33
CA ARG A 298 0.98 8.87 -21.30
C ARG A 298 -0.47 8.46 -21.68
N GLY A 299 -1.37 9.45 -21.71
CA GLY A 299 -2.77 9.24 -22.04
C GLY A 299 -3.70 8.98 -20.86
N VAL A 300 -3.17 8.88 -19.65
CA VAL A 300 -3.97 8.68 -18.42
C VAL A 300 -3.77 9.82 -17.45
N ASP A 301 -4.76 10.07 -16.60
CA ASP A 301 -4.66 11.01 -15.49
C ASP A 301 -3.98 10.33 -14.30
N ALA A 302 -2.72 10.70 -14.09
CA ALA A 302 -1.90 10.16 -13.01
C ALA A 302 -0.93 11.23 -12.51
N GLU A 303 -1.26 11.83 -11.37
CA GLU A 303 -0.48 12.84 -10.70
C GLU A 303 0.72 12.22 -9.96
N ALA A 304 1.86 12.89 -9.94
CA ALA A 304 3.03 12.41 -9.19
C ALA A 304 2.78 12.50 -7.68
N ILE A 305 3.27 11.52 -6.93
CA ILE A 305 3.20 11.45 -5.46
C ILE A 305 4.20 12.42 -4.84
#